data_87a567ad516636e95351cdd0d0f1c9f0
#
_entry.id   87a567ad516636e95351cdd0d0f1c9f0
#
_cell.length_a   1.000
_cell.length_b   1.000
_cell.length_c   1.000
_cell.angle_alpha   90.00
_cell.angle_beta   90.00
_cell.angle_gamma   90.00
#
_symmetry.space_group_name_H-M   'P 1'
#
loop_
_entity.id
_entity.type
_entity.pdbx_description
1 polymer ?
#
loop_
_entity_poly.entity_id
_entity_poly.type
_entity_poly.pdbx_seq_one_letter_code
_entity_poly.pdbx_strand_id
1 'polypeptide(L)'
;MALGRGVGLGDFLERLALVHRSRRLVEEASGPTYTYEQAAARVALMAGAIAAMVRPGDRVALALPNSYDVVLASLAAVRAGAVAVPLNAELTDTERETVVNDAGAAVVVRHPEELLGAAPLEAPAPAGSVAAIFYTSGTTGRPKGARLGSRALLGQISAAALWPSGLRRDEAVFGLPLSHIMGFVAVLGVAGAGVPSYFLPHFRPDAALDAIEARRATFFIGVPAMYRMMVEAGAEERDLSSVRVWASGADVMPPELVRRFQDMGAILTLPGGRSLGRAAFIEGYGMVETGGGVAVKVATPLPFRLPLIGGDSLGVPIPPNRMRVVGEDGHDVGAGDVGELWVKGPGVLEGYHGDEAATRAVLTDDGWLRTGDMVRRGPMGTVSFVGREKDVIKRGGYSVYAVEVEGVLETHPAVAEAAVVGLPDDRLGEVPVAAVRLAPGQSATEEELALWATDHLAGFKVPVRFLVVDQLPRTGTRKVRRAELRRLFV
;
A
#
# COMPACT_ATOMS: atom_id res chain seq x y z
N MET A 1 -20.10 -14.26 -7.15
CA MET A 1 -19.95 -15.57 -7.83
C MET A 1 -19.01 -15.54 -9.04
N ALA A 2 -18.66 -14.37 -9.60
CA ALA A 2 -17.74 -14.27 -10.74
C ALA A 2 -16.28 -14.68 -10.44
N LEU A 3 -15.85 -14.65 -9.17
CA LEU A 3 -14.49 -14.97 -8.72
C LEU A 3 -14.43 -16.32 -7.98
N GLY A 4 -14.95 -17.38 -8.58
CA GLY A 4 -14.89 -18.74 -8.05
C GLY A 4 -13.45 -19.30 -8.00
N ARG A 5 -13.26 -20.43 -7.28
CA ARG A 5 -11.98 -21.14 -7.29
C ARG A 5 -11.56 -21.45 -8.72
N GLY A 6 -10.38 -20.95 -9.14
CA GLY A 6 -9.81 -21.21 -10.48
C GLY A 6 -9.74 -20.02 -11.44
N VAL A 7 -10.14 -18.82 -11.02
CA VAL A 7 -9.92 -17.60 -11.85
C VAL A 7 -8.44 -17.22 -11.78
N GLY A 8 -7.78 -17.22 -12.94
CA GLY A 8 -6.43 -16.69 -13.10
C GLY A 8 -6.44 -15.17 -13.22
N LEU A 9 -5.29 -14.54 -12.97
CA LEU A 9 -5.15 -13.09 -13.15
C LEU A 9 -5.41 -12.69 -14.60
N GLY A 10 -4.98 -13.50 -15.58
CA GLY A 10 -5.19 -13.26 -17.01
C GLY A 10 -6.64 -13.31 -17.49
N ASP A 11 -7.54 -13.96 -16.72
CA ASP A 11 -8.98 -14.05 -17.03
C ASP A 11 -9.83 -13.08 -16.23
N PHE A 12 -9.22 -12.32 -15.33
CA PHE A 12 -9.92 -11.53 -14.32
C PHE A 12 -10.95 -10.58 -14.94
N LEU A 13 -10.54 -9.73 -15.89
CA LEU A 13 -11.45 -8.77 -16.54
C LEU A 13 -12.45 -9.43 -17.46
N GLU A 14 -12.12 -10.51 -18.15
CA GLU A 14 -13.05 -11.28 -18.96
C GLU A 14 -14.20 -11.82 -18.10
N ARG A 15 -13.88 -12.39 -16.93
CA ARG A 15 -14.90 -12.87 -15.98
C ARG A 15 -15.77 -11.75 -15.44
N LEU A 16 -15.20 -10.59 -15.15
CA LEU A 16 -15.96 -9.43 -14.70
C LEU A 16 -16.84 -8.84 -15.83
N ALA A 17 -16.37 -8.87 -17.07
CA ALA A 17 -17.12 -8.41 -18.24
C ALA A 17 -18.40 -9.22 -18.46
N LEU A 18 -18.42 -10.51 -18.11
CA LEU A 18 -19.66 -11.32 -18.16
C LEU A 18 -20.76 -10.79 -17.23
N VAL A 19 -20.39 -10.12 -16.13
CA VAL A 19 -21.32 -9.61 -15.12
C VAL A 19 -21.61 -8.12 -15.34
N HIS A 20 -20.57 -7.32 -15.57
CA HIS A 20 -20.65 -5.86 -15.56
C HIS A 20 -20.78 -5.24 -16.96
N ARG A 21 -20.43 -6.00 -18.00
CA ARG A 21 -20.62 -5.65 -19.43
C ARG A 21 -20.17 -4.21 -19.76
N SER A 22 -21.09 -3.39 -20.24
CA SER A 22 -20.86 -2.00 -20.65
C SER A 22 -20.80 -1.00 -19.50
N ARG A 23 -20.81 -1.47 -18.22
CA ARG A 23 -20.58 -0.57 -17.09
C ARG A 23 -19.18 0.02 -17.18
N ARG A 24 -19.05 1.29 -16.79
CA ARG A 24 -17.75 1.94 -16.67
C ARG A 24 -16.89 1.22 -15.64
N LEU A 25 -15.67 0.88 -16.03
CA LEU A 25 -14.65 0.31 -15.16
C LEU A 25 -13.78 1.43 -14.58
N VAL A 26 -13.23 2.25 -15.47
CA VAL A 26 -12.32 3.34 -15.11
C VAL A 26 -12.47 4.50 -16.10
N GLU A 27 -12.27 5.70 -15.60
CA GLU A 27 -12.04 6.92 -16.34
C GLU A 27 -10.74 7.53 -15.82
N GLU A 28 -9.76 7.75 -16.69
CA GLU A 28 -8.54 8.44 -16.34
C GLU A 28 -8.68 9.95 -16.50
N ALA A 29 -8.14 10.70 -15.57
CA ALA A 29 -8.04 12.14 -15.71
C ALA A 29 -7.17 12.48 -16.93
N SER A 30 -7.74 13.15 -17.92
CA SER A 30 -7.09 13.49 -19.19
C SER A 30 -6.64 12.26 -20.02
N GLY A 31 -7.28 11.10 -19.83
CA GLY A 31 -6.97 9.85 -20.49
C GLY A 31 -8.20 9.09 -20.95
N PRO A 32 -8.05 7.81 -21.28
CA PRO A 32 -9.14 6.98 -21.79
C PRO A 32 -10.17 6.62 -20.71
N THR A 33 -11.38 6.32 -21.18
CA THR A 33 -12.42 5.68 -20.39
C THR A 33 -12.64 4.27 -20.90
N TYR A 34 -12.68 3.29 -19.99
CA TYR A 34 -12.95 1.90 -20.34
C TYR A 34 -14.20 1.38 -19.62
N THR A 35 -15.03 0.65 -20.36
CA THR A 35 -16.00 -0.29 -19.79
C THR A 35 -15.29 -1.62 -19.50
N TYR A 36 -15.96 -2.52 -18.76
CA TYR A 36 -15.42 -3.85 -18.49
C TYR A 36 -15.18 -4.65 -19.78
N GLU A 37 -16.10 -4.57 -20.76
CA GLU A 37 -15.97 -5.24 -22.06
C GLU A 37 -14.79 -4.68 -22.87
N GLN A 38 -14.65 -3.35 -22.91
CA GLN A 38 -13.54 -2.69 -23.62
C GLN A 38 -12.19 -3.03 -22.99
N ALA A 39 -12.11 -3.04 -21.65
CA ALA A 39 -10.89 -3.40 -20.95
C ALA A 39 -10.50 -4.88 -21.16
N ALA A 40 -11.49 -5.79 -21.13
CA ALA A 40 -11.27 -7.21 -21.42
C ALA A 40 -10.78 -7.43 -22.86
N ALA A 41 -11.42 -6.77 -23.84
CA ALA A 41 -11.00 -6.83 -25.24
C ALA A 41 -9.56 -6.28 -25.42
N ARG A 42 -9.22 -5.18 -24.74
CA ARG A 42 -7.88 -4.60 -24.77
C ARG A 42 -6.83 -5.55 -24.19
N VAL A 43 -7.15 -6.24 -23.07
CA VAL A 43 -6.30 -7.29 -22.50
C VAL A 43 -6.07 -8.42 -23.51
N ALA A 44 -7.10 -8.86 -24.22
CA ALA A 44 -6.95 -9.93 -25.24
C ALA A 44 -6.05 -9.49 -26.41
N LEU A 45 -6.19 -8.25 -26.89
CA LEU A 45 -5.33 -7.67 -27.94
C LEU A 45 -3.86 -7.57 -27.48
N MET A 46 -3.63 -6.98 -26.30
CA MET A 46 -2.29 -6.86 -25.72
C MET A 46 -1.66 -8.26 -25.49
N ALA A 47 -2.46 -9.23 -25.04
CA ALA A 47 -2.00 -10.60 -24.84
C ALA A 47 -1.56 -11.27 -26.14
N GLY A 48 -2.26 -11.03 -27.24
CA GLY A 48 -1.85 -11.52 -28.56
C GLY A 48 -0.50 -10.94 -29.00
N ALA A 49 -0.29 -9.64 -28.80
CA ALA A 49 1.00 -9.00 -29.08
C ALA A 49 2.13 -9.56 -28.20
N ILE A 50 1.90 -9.73 -26.91
CA ILE A 50 2.89 -10.29 -25.99
C ILE A 50 3.21 -11.75 -26.37
N ALA A 51 2.21 -12.57 -26.68
CA ALA A 51 2.42 -13.96 -27.08
C ALA A 51 3.25 -14.13 -28.36
N ALA A 52 3.24 -13.10 -29.24
CA ALA A 52 4.10 -13.07 -30.42
C ALA A 52 5.57 -12.72 -30.11
N MET A 53 5.84 -12.08 -28.97
CA MET A 53 7.17 -11.60 -28.58
C MET A 53 7.89 -12.50 -27.59
N VAL A 54 7.16 -13.29 -26.80
CA VAL A 54 7.74 -14.07 -25.68
C VAL A 54 7.20 -15.48 -25.62
N ARG A 55 7.91 -16.35 -24.89
CA ARG A 55 7.46 -17.71 -24.58
C ARG A 55 6.77 -17.76 -23.22
N PRO A 56 5.91 -18.74 -22.96
CA PRO A 56 5.36 -18.97 -21.61
C PRO A 56 6.48 -19.05 -20.57
N GLY A 57 6.31 -18.33 -19.46
CA GLY A 57 7.29 -18.22 -18.37
C GLY A 57 8.33 -17.10 -18.54
N ASP A 58 8.42 -16.46 -19.71
CA ASP A 58 9.27 -15.29 -19.89
C ASP A 58 8.74 -14.09 -19.10
N ARG A 59 9.64 -13.18 -18.70
CA ARG A 59 9.31 -11.96 -17.97
C ARG A 59 9.16 -10.81 -18.95
N VAL A 60 8.05 -10.06 -18.79
CA VAL A 60 7.73 -8.86 -19.57
C VAL A 60 7.82 -7.66 -18.63
N ALA A 61 8.85 -6.85 -18.81
CA ALA A 61 9.02 -5.61 -18.07
C ALA A 61 8.10 -4.53 -18.63
N LEU A 62 7.26 -3.95 -17.79
CA LEU A 62 6.26 -2.95 -18.16
C LEU A 62 6.71 -1.58 -17.64
N ALA A 63 7.53 -0.88 -18.41
CA ALA A 63 8.05 0.46 -18.13
C ALA A 63 7.09 1.55 -18.64
N LEU A 64 5.81 1.38 -18.37
CA LEU A 64 4.72 2.25 -18.83
C LEU A 64 4.56 3.47 -17.92
N PRO A 65 4.04 4.60 -18.43
CA PRO A 65 3.55 5.68 -17.59
C PRO A 65 2.52 5.17 -16.58
N ASN A 66 2.36 5.87 -15.44
CA ASN A 66 1.34 5.52 -14.46
C ASN A 66 -0.06 5.73 -15.04
N SER A 67 -0.61 4.69 -15.64
CA SER A 67 -1.91 4.65 -16.31
C SER A 67 -2.58 3.30 -16.10
N TYR A 68 -3.85 3.19 -16.41
CA TYR A 68 -4.56 1.90 -16.29
C TYR A 68 -3.98 0.83 -17.23
N ASP A 69 -3.29 1.25 -18.29
CA ASP A 69 -2.60 0.33 -19.22
C ASP A 69 -1.50 -0.51 -18.51
N VAL A 70 -0.92 -0.03 -17.40
CA VAL A 70 -0.01 -0.86 -16.56
C VAL A 70 -0.73 -2.12 -16.06
N VAL A 71 -1.98 -1.96 -15.60
CA VAL A 71 -2.80 -3.08 -15.12
C VAL A 71 -3.22 -3.96 -16.29
N LEU A 72 -3.74 -3.37 -17.38
CA LEU A 72 -4.19 -4.12 -18.55
C LEU A 72 -3.05 -4.93 -19.18
N ALA A 73 -1.85 -4.34 -19.33
CA ALA A 73 -0.67 -5.02 -19.85
C ALA A 73 -0.16 -6.12 -18.90
N SER A 74 -0.27 -5.91 -17.57
CA SER A 74 0.06 -6.97 -16.60
C SER A 74 -0.88 -8.16 -16.69
N LEU A 75 -2.18 -7.91 -16.82
CA LEU A 75 -3.18 -8.97 -17.04
C LEU A 75 -2.95 -9.67 -18.38
N ALA A 76 -2.59 -8.92 -19.42
CA ALA A 76 -2.28 -9.43 -20.75
C ALA A 76 -1.03 -10.33 -20.76
N ALA A 77 0.03 -9.94 -20.05
CA ALA A 77 1.23 -10.76 -19.90
C ALA A 77 0.88 -12.13 -19.26
N VAL A 78 0.08 -12.12 -18.20
CA VAL A 78 -0.35 -13.37 -17.55
C VAL A 78 -1.27 -14.17 -18.48
N ARG A 79 -2.17 -13.53 -19.22
CA ARG A 79 -3.02 -14.20 -20.23
C ARG A 79 -2.20 -14.88 -21.32
N ALA A 80 -1.08 -14.27 -21.71
CA ALA A 80 -0.11 -14.83 -22.67
C ALA A 80 0.78 -15.93 -22.06
N GLY A 81 0.61 -16.28 -20.78
CA GLY A 81 1.45 -17.25 -20.07
C GLY A 81 2.80 -16.71 -19.61
N ALA A 82 3.04 -15.41 -19.76
CA ALA A 82 4.25 -14.72 -19.32
C ALA A 82 4.11 -14.19 -17.88
N VAL A 83 5.21 -13.72 -17.32
CA VAL A 83 5.27 -13.11 -15.99
C VAL A 83 5.36 -11.59 -16.12
N ALA A 84 4.41 -10.85 -15.56
CA ALA A 84 4.42 -9.40 -15.58
C ALA A 84 5.46 -8.84 -14.58
N VAL A 85 6.22 -7.82 -15.01
CA VAL A 85 7.15 -7.07 -14.15
C VAL A 85 6.81 -5.58 -14.25
N PRO A 86 5.81 -5.08 -13.50
CA PRO A 86 5.45 -3.67 -13.52
C PRO A 86 6.59 -2.82 -12.92
N LEU A 87 7.03 -1.80 -13.65
CA LEU A 87 8.08 -0.89 -13.23
C LEU A 87 7.50 0.48 -12.87
N ASN A 88 7.99 1.07 -11.78
CA ASN A 88 7.59 2.43 -11.42
C ASN A 88 8.10 3.41 -12.49
N ALA A 89 7.21 4.25 -12.99
CA ALA A 89 7.52 5.27 -13.99
C ALA A 89 8.54 6.32 -13.49
N GLU A 90 8.63 6.50 -12.16
CA GLU A 90 9.55 7.46 -11.52
C GLU A 90 10.98 6.91 -11.35
N LEU A 91 11.24 5.64 -11.67
CA LEU A 91 12.60 5.09 -11.64
C LEU A 91 13.49 5.80 -12.66
N THR A 92 14.71 6.13 -12.25
CA THR A 92 15.76 6.57 -13.17
C THR A 92 16.08 5.46 -14.17
N ASP A 93 16.71 5.81 -15.28
CA ASP A 93 17.08 4.82 -16.30
C ASP A 93 18.00 3.74 -15.73
N THR A 94 18.96 4.11 -14.89
CA THR A 94 19.88 3.17 -14.21
C THR A 94 19.14 2.22 -13.27
N GLU A 95 18.21 2.73 -12.48
CA GLU A 95 17.39 1.89 -11.59
C GLU A 95 16.49 0.93 -12.40
N ARG A 96 15.92 1.43 -13.48
CA ARG A 96 15.08 0.64 -14.39
C ARG A 96 15.87 -0.48 -15.06
N GLU A 97 17.06 -0.18 -15.58
CA GLU A 97 17.96 -1.18 -16.17
C GLU A 97 18.37 -2.23 -15.13
N THR A 98 18.65 -1.82 -13.90
CA THR A 98 18.97 -2.74 -12.81
C THR A 98 17.85 -3.74 -12.58
N VAL A 99 16.59 -3.28 -12.54
CA VAL A 99 15.42 -4.15 -12.34
C VAL A 99 15.18 -5.05 -13.56
N VAL A 100 15.29 -4.51 -14.77
CA VAL A 100 15.12 -5.27 -16.02
C VAL A 100 16.13 -6.41 -16.11
N ASN A 101 17.40 -6.12 -15.78
CA ASN A 101 18.49 -7.11 -15.81
C ASN A 101 18.31 -8.16 -14.70
N ASP A 102 17.95 -7.75 -13.48
CA ASP A 102 17.71 -8.67 -12.37
C ASP A 102 16.52 -9.60 -12.66
N ALA A 103 15.43 -9.07 -13.23
CA ALA A 103 14.29 -9.86 -13.66
C ALA A 103 14.63 -10.81 -14.82
N GLY A 104 15.71 -10.55 -15.56
CA GLY A 104 16.01 -11.25 -16.81
C GLY A 104 14.84 -11.11 -17.80
N ALA A 105 14.31 -9.89 -17.96
CA ALA A 105 13.15 -9.64 -18.80
C ALA A 105 13.47 -9.91 -20.28
N ALA A 106 12.63 -10.70 -20.94
CA ALA A 106 12.77 -11.01 -22.37
C ALA A 106 12.39 -9.82 -23.26
N VAL A 107 11.44 -9.00 -22.79
CA VAL A 107 10.93 -7.80 -23.47
C VAL A 107 10.72 -6.69 -22.46
N VAL A 108 10.98 -5.45 -22.88
CA VAL A 108 10.67 -4.22 -22.16
C VAL A 108 9.68 -3.40 -22.97
N VAL A 109 8.48 -3.25 -22.48
CA VAL A 109 7.42 -2.43 -23.09
C VAL A 109 7.46 -1.03 -22.47
N ARG A 110 7.59 -0.01 -23.30
CA ARG A 110 7.67 1.40 -22.88
C ARG A 110 6.43 2.21 -23.22
N HIS A 111 5.71 1.77 -24.26
CA HIS A 111 4.50 2.44 -24.72
C HIS A 111 3.37 1.43 -24.91
N PRO A 112 2.12 1.73 -24.49
CA PRO A 112 0.98 0.82 -24.66
C PRO A 112 0.74 0.42 -26.14
N GLU A 113 1.11 1.29 -27.07
CA GLU A 113 0.95 1.09 -28.52
C GLU A 113 1.78 -0.07 -29.03
N GLU A 114 2.90 -0.41 -28.38
CA GLU A 114 3.74 -1.56 -28.70
C GLU A 114 2.99 -2.90 -28.56
N LEU A 115 1.90 -2.88 -27.76
CA LEU A 115 1.05 -4.03 -27.49
C LEU A 115 -0.23 -4.04 -28.35
N LEU A 116 -0.30 -3.23 -29.39
CA LEU A 116 -1.45 -3.14 -30.29
C LEU A 116 -1.08 -3.65 -31.69
N GLY A 117 -2.08 -4.02 -32.47
CA GLY A 117 -1.90 -4.44 -33.87
C GLY A 117 -1.75 -5.95 -34.09
N ALA A 118 -1.73 -6.76 -33.05
CA ALA A 118 -1.83 -8.21 -33.14
C ALA A 118 -3.29 -8.69 -33.06
N ALA A 119 -3.53 -9.92 -33.51
CA ALA A 119 -4.82 -10.56 -33.28
C ALA A 119 -5.03 -10.83 -31.78
N PRO A 120 -6.26 -10.72 -31.26
CA PRO A 120 -6.55 -10.98 -29.84
C PRO A 120 -6.27 -12.46 -29.49
N LEU A 121 -5.72 -12.69 -28.31
CA LEU A 121 -5.57 -14.04 -27.77
C LEU A 121 -6.90 -14.49 -27.15
N GLU A 122 -7.66 -15.31 -27.88
CA GLU A 122 -9.01 -15.74 -27.49
C GLU A 122 -9.04 -16.57 -26.20
N ALA A 123 -8.08 -17.47 -26.02
CA ALA A 123 -7.96 -18.31 -24.83
C ALA A 123 -6.65 -18.03 -24.11
N PRO A 124 -6.66 -18.01 -22.76
CA PRO A 124 -5.44 -17.83 -22.02
C PRO A 124 -4.48 -19.01 -22.22
N ALA A 125 -3.19 -18.72 -22.31
CA ALA A 125 -2.15 -19.73 -22.27
C ALA A 125 -2.09 -20.39 -20.89
N PRO A 126 -1.55 -21.63 -20.79
CA PRO A 126 -1.30 -22.24 -19.49
C PRO A 126 -0.46 -21.32 -18.62
N ALA A 127 -1.03 -20.90 -17.48
CA ALA A 127 -0.32 -20.03 -16.55
C ALA A 127 0.69 -20.82 -15.71
N GLY A 128 1.87 -20.27 -15.54
CA GLY A 128 2.81 -20.73 -14.51
C GLY A 128 2.32 -20.39 -13.09
N SER A 129 3.07 -20.82 -12.07
CA SER A 129 2.73 -20.47 -10.67
C SER A 129 2.87 -18.97 -10.43
N VAL A 130 3.91 -18.35 -10.99
CA VAL A 130 4.18 -16.91 -10.86
C VAL A 130 3.42 -16.13 -11.93
N ALA A 131 2.60 -15.17 -11.49
CA ALA A 131 1.87 -14.26 -12.35
C ALA A 131 2.60 -12.92 -12.54
N ALA A 132 3.21 -12.40 -11.47
CA ALA A 132 3.95 -11.15 -11.52
C ALA A 132 5.13 -11.13 -10.55
N ILE A 133 6.10 -10.27 -10.84
CA ILE A 133 7.21 -9.94 -9.95
C ILE A 133 7.11 -8.46 -9.62
N PHE A 134 6.89 -8.14 -8.35
CA PHE A 134 6.91 -6.76 -7.84
C PHE A 134 8.22 -6.51 -7.11
N TYR A 135 8.89 -5.41 -7.48
CA TYR A 135 10.16 -5.04 -6.87
C TYR A 135 9.95 -4.15 -5.65
N THR A 136 10.68 -4.47 -4.57
CA THR A 136 10.75 -3.65 -3.37
C THR A 136 12.07 -2.88 -3.34
N SER A 137 12.08 -1.69 -2.73
CA SER A 137 13.31 -1.01 -2.38
C SER A 137 13.99 -1.79 -1.26
N GLY A 138 14.88 -2.70 -1.61
CA GLY A 138 15.62 -3.53 -0.65
C GLY A 138 16.33 -2.68 0.40
N THR A 139 16.38 -3.17 1.64
CA THR A 139 17.07 -2.50 2.76
C THR A 139 18.58 -2.40 2.58
N THR A 140 19.13 -3.24 1.71
CA THR A 140 20.53 -3.29 1.31
C THR A 140 20.85 -2.39 0.11
N GLY A 141 19.88 -1.59 -0.35
CA GLY A 141 20.01 -0.73 -1.54
C GLY A 141 19.78 -1.45 -2.87
N ARG A 142 19.81 -2.79 -2.92
CA ARG A 142 19.47 -3.55 -4.13
C ARG A 142 18.00 -3.96 -4.11
N PRO A 143 17.24 -3.66 -5.19
CA PRO A 143 15.84 -4.07 -5.29
C PRO A 143 15.69 -5.59 -5.24
N LYS A 144 14.63 -6.10 -4.59
CA LYS A 144 14.29 -7.53 -4.56
C LYS A 144 12.97 -7.77 -5.25
N GLY A 145 12.93 -8.69 -6.19
CA GLY A 145 11.73 -9.06 -6.93
C GLY A 145 10.92 -10.15 -6.21
N ALA A 146 9.79 -9.80 -5.59
CA ALA A 146 8.89 -10.78 -4.99
C ALA A 146 8.04 -11.48 -6.05
N ARG A 147 8.13 -12.80 -6.14
CA ARG A 147 7.35 -13.64 -7.07
C ARG A 147 5.96 -13.90 -6.49
N LEU A 148 4.94 -13.41 -7.18
CA LEU A 148 3.55 -13.51 -6.75
C LEU A 148 2.71 -14.28 -7.77
N GLY A 149 1.98 -15.28 -7.29
CA GLY A 149 1.04 -16.02 -8.12
C GLY A 149 -0.32 -15.31 -8.27
N SER A 150 -1.15 -15.74 -9.20
CA SER A 150 -2.52 -15.21 -9.39
C SER A 150 -3.34 -15.24 -8.10
N ARG A 151 -3.19 -16.29 -7.28
CA ARG A 151 -3.89 -16.43 -6.00
C ARG A 151 -3.45 -15.33 -5.01
N ALA A 152 -2.18 -14.94 -5.03
CA ALA A 152 -1.66 -13.89 -4.16
C ALA A 152 -2.29 -12.53 -4.49
N LEU A 153 -2.44 -12.23 -5.77
CA LEU A 153 -2.96 -10.95 -6.26
C LEU A 153 -4.50 -10.86 -6.22
N LEU A 154 -5.21 -11.98 -6.35
CA LEU A 154 -6.68 -12.03 -6.39
C LEU A 154 -7.32 -12.53 -5.08
N GLY A 155 -6.58 -13.25 -4.24
CA GLY A 155 -7.16 -13.92 -3.06
C GLY A 155 -7.82 -12.99 -2.05
N GLN A 156 -7.35 -11.76 -1.96
CA GLN A 156 -7.87 -10.73 -1.06
C GLN A 156 -9.06 -9.97 -1.65
N ILE A 157 -9.23 -10.02 -2.98
CA ILE A 157 -10.29 -9.31 -3.71
C ILE A 157 -11.65 -9.99 -3.54
N SER A 158 -11.67 -11.26 -3.13
CA SER A 158 -12.90 -12.00 -2.90
C SER A 158 -13.86 -11.33 -1.90
N ALA A 159 -13.32 -10.61 -0.91
CA ALA A 159 -14.12 -9.83 0.03
C ALA A 159 -14.75 -8.59 -0.64
N ALA A 160 -14.05 -7.97 -1.59
CA ALA A 160 -14.56 -6.81 -2.33
C ALA A 160 -15.75 -7.19 -3.22
N ALA A 161 -15.81 -8.41 -3.75
CA ALA A 161 -16.93 -8.90 -4.54
C ALA A 161 -18.25 -9.02 -3.75
N LEU A 162 -18.21 -8.94 -2.41
CA LEU A 162 -19.41 -8.87 -1.56
C LEU A 162 -19.96 -7.46 -1.41
N TRP A 163 -19.28 -6.44 -1.97
CA TRP A 163 -19.77 -5.07 -1.92
C TRP A 163 -21.08 -4.89 -2.70
N PRO A 164 -22.12 -4.25 -2.13
CA PRO A 164 -23.42 -4.15 -2.76
C PRO A 164 -23.50 -3.06 -3.84
N SER A 165 -22.56 -3.06 -4.79
CA SER A 165 -22.45 -2.05 -5.86
C SER A 165 -23.66 -1.94 -6.78
N GLY A 166 -24.47 -3.00 -6.86
CA GLY A 166 -25.71 -2.99 -7.65
C GLY A 166 -26.85 -2.16 -7.04
N LEU A 167 -26.78 -1.88 -5.74
CA LEU A 167 -27.80 -1.17 -4.97
C LEU A 167 -27.48 0.32 -4.76
N ARG A 168 -26.26 0.75 -5.10
CA ARG A 168 -25.74 2.10 -4.82
C ARG A 168 -25.03 2.67 -6.04
N ARG A 169 -25.02 4.00 -6.14
CA ARG A 169 -24.15 4.71 -7.09
C ARG A 169 -22.85 5.04 -6.35
N ASP A 170 -21.92 4.09 -6.39
CA ASP A 170 -20.61 4.28 -5.82
C ASP A 170 -19.61 4.65 -6.90
N GLU A 171 -18.60 5.46 -6.56
CA GLU A 171 -17.46 5.80 -7.40
C GLU A 171 -16.22 5.95 -6.52
N ALA A 172 -15.09 5.40 -6.97
CA ALA A 172 -13.81 5.49 -6.27
C ALA A 172 -12.90 6.50 -6.97
N VAL A 173 -12.25 7.38 -6.19
CA VAL A 173 -11.16 8.25 -6.65
C VAL A 173 -9.85 7.76 -6.05
N PHE A 174 -8.81 7.64 -6.86
CA PHE A 174 -7.48 7.31 -6.38
C PHE A 174 -6.37 7.76 -7.35
N GLY A 175 -5.15 7.96 -6.81
CA GLY A 175 -3.97 8.40 -7.56
C GLY A 175 -2.71 7.64 -7.13
N LEU A 176 -2.85 6.35 -6.80
CA LEU A 176 -1.74 5.51 -6.40
C LEU A 176 -0.94 5.02 -7.62
N PRO A 177 0.39 4.82 -7.51
CA PRO A 177 1.16 4.17 -8.56
C PRO A 177 0.66 2.74 -8.83
N LEU A 178 0.21 2.46 -10.05
CA LEU A 178 -0.36 1.16 -10.44
C LEU A 178 0.72 0.08 -10.65
N SER A 179 1.97 0.46 -10.78
CA SER A 179 3.13 -0.46 -10.76
C SER A 179 3.54 -0.88 -9.35
N HIS A 180 2.97 -0.25 -8.30
CA HIS A 180 3.19 -0.65 -6.92
C HIS A 180 2.06 -1.56 -6.45
N ILE A 181 2.39 -2.58 -5.62
CA ILE A 181 1.43 -3.60 -5.18
C ILE A 181 0.14 -3.01 -4.58
N MET A 182 0.22 -1.94 -3.78
CA MET A 182 -0.97 -1.33 -3.17
C MET A 182 -1.90 -0.74 -4.23
N GLY A 183 -1.39 0.02 -5.19
CA GLY A 183 -2.20 0.59 -6.29
C GLY A 183 -2.77 -0.51 -7.17
N PHE A 184 -1.96 -1.50 -7.50
CA PHE A 184 -2.36 -2.64 -8.33
C PHE A 184 -3.52 -3.44 -7.73
N VAL A 185 -3.39 -3.88 -6.46
CA VAL A 185 -4.45 -4.67 -5.81
C VAL A 185 -5.67 -3.82 -5.44
N ALA A 186 -5.48 -2.52 -5.14
CA ALA A 186 -6.60 -1.62 -4.89
C ALA A 186 -7.51 -1.49 -6.12
N VAL A 187 -6.92 -1.30 -7.30
CA VAL A 187 -7.68 -1.20 -8.55
C VAL A 187 -8.37 -2.50 -8.92
N LEU A 188 -7.73 -3.64 -8.70
CA LEU A 188 -8.37 -4.94 -8.89
C LEU A 188 -9.52 -5.15 -7.90
N GLY A 189 -9.36 -4.68 -6.64
CA GLY A 189 -10.41 -4.75 -5.63
C GLY A 189 -11.64 -3.91 -6.00
N VAL A 190 -11.43 -2.67 -6.41
CA VAL A 190 -12.49 -1.77 -6.87
C VAL A 190 -13.21 -2.33 -8.10
N ALA A 191 -12.44 -2.86 -9.08
CA ALA A 191 -13.00 -3.53 -10.25
C ALA A 191 -13.80 -4.77 -9.86
N GLY A 192 -13.29 -5.62 -8.98
CA GLY A 192 -13.97 -6.82 -8.47
C GLY A 192 -15.26 -6.50 -7.71
N ALA A 193 -15.33 -5.35 -7.04
CA ALA A 193 -16.52 -4.83 -6.38
C ALA A 193 -17.57 -4.27 -7.38
N GLY A 194 -17.22 -4.11 -8.64
CA GLY A 194 -18.09 -3.50 -9.64
C GLY A 194 -18.29 -1.99 -9.43
N VAL A 195 -17.37 -1.32 -8.75
CA VAL A 195 -17.37 0.11 -8.49
C VAL A 195 -16.58 0.83 -9.58
N PRO A 196 -17.18 1.79 -10.32
CA PRO A 196 -16.44 2.61 -11.27
C PRO A 196 -15.36 3.42 -10.56
N SER A 197 -14.24 3.64 -11.22
CA SER A 197 -13.15 4.43 -10.67
C SER A 197 -12.80 5.64 -11.52
N TYR A 198 -12.38 6.70 -10.87
CA TYR A 198 -11.72 7.85 -11.47
C TYR A 198 -10.25 7.84 -11.03
N PHE A 199 -9.36 7.69 -12.00
CA PHE A 199 -7.94 7.53 -11.75
C PHE A 199 -7.16 8.79 -12.09
N LEU A 200 -6.33 9.23 -11.15
CA LEU A 200 -5.40 10.34 -11.30
C LEU A 200 -4.01 9.77 -11.57
N PRO A 201 -3.48 9.84 -12.80
CA PRO A 201 -2.14 9.35 -13.13
C PRO A 201 -1.04 9.97 -12.27
N HIS A 202 -1.21 11.24 -11.89
CA HIS A 202 -0.36 11.96 -10.95
C HIS A 202 -1.22 12.49 -9.80
N PHE A 203 -0.89 12.07 -8.59
CA PHE A 203 -1.60 12.58 -7.43
C PHE A 203 -1.25 14.05 -7.18
N ARG A 204 -2.28 14.88 -7.24
CA ARG A 204 -2.28 16.27 -6.79
C ARG A 204 -3.45 16.45 -5.84
N PRO A 205 -3.22 17.02 -4.63
CA PRO A 205 -4.26 17.08 -3.60
C PRO A 205 -5.47 17.92 -4.04
N ASP A 206 -5.26 19.04 -4.71
CA ASP A 206 -6.30 19.89 -5.31
C ASP A 206 -7.14 19.10 -6.33
N ALA A 207 -6.51 18.42 -7.27
CA ALA A 207 -7.21 17.62 -8.29
C ALA A 207 -7.99 16.45 -7.67
N ALA A 208 -7.47 15.85 -6.59
CA ALA A 208 -8.18 14.79 -5.88
C ALA A 208 -9.42 15.33 -5.15
N LEU A 209 -9.31 16.48 -4.48
CA LEU A 209 -10.42 17.15 -3.82
C LEU A 209 -11.49 17.59 -4.83
N ASP A 210 -11.08 18.21 -5.95
CA ASP A 210 -11.97 18.60 -7.04
C ASP A 210 -12.73 17.40 -7.61
N ALA A 211 -12.03 16.28 -7.84
CA ALA A 211 -12.64 15.06 -8.35
C ALA A 211 -13.64 14.46 -7.37
N ILE A 212 -13.32 14.41 -6.08
CA ILE A 212 -14.22 13.87 -5.03
C ILE A 212 -15.50 14.72 -4.96
N GLU A 213 -15.36 16.04 -4.91
CA GLU A 213 -16.49 16.97 -4.80
C GLU A 213 -17.37 16.96 -6.05
N ALA A 214 -16.77 17.21 -7.23
CA ALA A 214 -17.52 17.31 -8.49
C ALA A 214 -18.21 16.00 -8.90
N ARG A 215 -17.58 14.88 -8.63
CA ARG A 215 -18.10 13.55 -8.98
C ARG A 215 -18.96 12.93 -7.88
N ARG A 216 -19.00 13.57 -6.71
CA ARG A 216 -19.63 13.03 -5.49
C ARG A 216 -19.15 11.61 -5.21
N ALA A 217 -17.84 11.43 -5.27
CA ALA A 217 -17.19 10.14 -5.07
C ALA A 217 -17.50 9.60 -3.67
N THR A 218 -17.65 8.29 -3.57
CA THR A 218 -18.03 7.61 -2.32
C THR A 218 -16.85 6.90 -1.66
N PHE A 219 -15.75 6.72 -2.41
CA PHE A 219 -14.49 6.13 -1.95
C PHE A 219 -13.30 6.98 -2.34
N PHE A 220 -12.35 7.10 -1.41
CA PHE A 220 -11.01 7.54 -1.71
C PHE A 220 -9.99 6.57 -1.13
N ILE A 221 -8.97 6.22 -1.91
CA ILE A 221 -7.92 5.29 -1.52
C ILE A 221 -6.57 5.99 -1.69
N GLY A 222 -5.82 6.13 -0.59
CA GLY A 222 -4.53 6.82 -0.58
C GLY A 222 -3.56 6.27 0.47
N VAL A 223 -2.46 6.98 0.65
CA VAL A 223 -1.48 6.74 1.72
C VAL A 223 -1.49 7.93 2.69
N PRO A 224 -0.99 7.80 3.95
CA PRO A 224 -1.05 8.88 4.94
C PRO A 224 -0.52 10.23 4.45
N ALA A 225 0.55 10.22 3.64
CA ALA A 225 1.10 11.45 3.06
C ALA A 225 0.11 12.16 2.13
N MET A 226 -0.70 11.43 1.35
CA MET A 226 -1.73 12.02 0.49
C MET A 226 -2.81 12.71 1.32
N TYR A 227 -3.23 12.10 2.42
CA TYR A 227 -4.21 12.69 3.34
C TYR A 227 -3.69 13.97 3.99
N ARG A 228 -2.42 14.01 4.43
CA ARG A 228 -1.79 15.24 4.94
C ARG A 228 -1.79 16.35 3.89
N MET A 229 -1.39 16.04 2.65
CA MET A 229 -1.40 16.99 1.54
C MET A 229 -2.81 17.50 1.21
N MET A 230 -3.85 16.66 1.30
CA MET A 230 -5.23 17.08 1.09
C MET A 230 -5.68 18.06 2.18
N VAL A 231 -5.31 17.84 3.45
CA VAL A 231 -5.57 18.78 4.54
C VAL A 231 -4.86 20.12 4.27
N GLU A 232 -3.58 20.10 3.90
CA GLU A 232 -2.79 21.28 3.56
C GLU A 232 -3.39 22.04 2.35
N ALA A 233 -4.09 21.33 1.45
CA ALA A 233 -4.80 21.89 0.29
C ALA A 233 -6.25 22.33 0.59
N GLY A 234 -6.67 22.38 1.86
CA GLY A 234 -7.98 22.87 2.25
C GLY A 234 -9.11 21.85 2.16
N ALA A 235 -8.84 20.58 2.43
CA ALA A 235 -9.88 19.53 2.41
C ALA A 235 -11.11 19.86 3.28
N GLU A 236 -10.93 20.58 4.39
CA GLU A 236 -12.00 20.97 5.32
C GLU A 236 -12.94 22.05 4.75
N GLU A 237 -12.52 22.76 3.71
CA GLU A 237 -13.29 23.79 3.02
C GLU A 237 -14.14 23.23 1.86
N ARG A 238 -14.03 21.92 1.59
CA ARG A 238 -14.67 21.23 0.47
C ARG A 238 -15.88 20.40 0.90
N ASP A 239 -16.87 20.23 0.01
CA ASP A 239 -17.99 19.27 0.23
C ASP A 239 -17.55 17.83 -0.05
N LEU A 240 -17.00 17.18 0.96
CA LEU A 240 -16.60 15.77 0.91
C LEU A 240 -17.66 14.84 1.52
N SER A 241 -18.86 15.34 1.82
CA SER A 241 -19.95 14.61 2.49
C SER A 241 -20.47 13.40 1.70
N SER A 242 -20.11 13.28 0.41
CA SER A 242 -20.42 12.10 -0.39
C SER A 242 -19.56 10.88 -0.06
N VAL A 243 -18.37 11.10 0.53
CA VAL A 243 -17.44 10.00 0.83
C VAL A 243 -17.96 9.16 1.99
N ARG A 244 -18.14 7.88 1.73
CA ARG A 244 -18.60 6.87 2.70
C ARG A 244 -17.44 6.10 3.32
N VAL A 245 -16.38 5.92 2.51
CA VAL A 245 -15.21 5.14 2.91
C VAL A 245 -13.94 5.86 2.49
N TRP A 246 -13.14 6.19 3.47
CA TRP A 246 -11.73 6.53 3.31
C TRP A 246 -10.89 5.27 3.50
N ALA A 247 -9.93 5.03 2.65
CA ALA A 247 -9.07 3.86 2.77
C ALA A 247 -7.59 4.24 2.70
N SER A 248 -6.79 3.69 3.60
CA SER A 248 -5.35 3.92 3.65
C SER A 248 -4.57 2.62 3.85
N GLY A 249 -3.29 2.65 3.54
CA GLY A 249 -2.36 1.56 3.79
C GLY A 249 -0.93 1.96 3.50
N ALA A 250 -0.05 0.97 3.50
CA ALA A 250 1.37 1.09 3.24
C ALA A 250 2.19 1.82 4.33
N ASP A 251 1.56 2.59 5.22
CA ASP A 251 2.19 3.26 6.34
C ASP A 251 1.17 3.49 7.46
N VAL A 252 1.64 3.86 8.65
CA VAL A 252 0.79 4.11 9.83
C VAL A 252 -0.01 5.39 9.61
N MET A 253 -1.32 5.31 9.83
CA MET A 253 -2.23 6.46 9.71
C MET A 253 -2.42 7.12 11.08
N PRO A 254 -2.08 8.42 11.24
CA PRO A 254 -2.29 9.13 12.50
C PRO A 254 -3.77 9.13 12.92
N PRO A 255 -4.11 8.78 14.17
CA PRO A 255 -5.50 8.69 14.62
C PRO A 255 -6.27 10.00 14.48
N GLU A 256 -5.60 11.14 14.62
CA GLU A 256 -6.20 12.45 14.45
C GLU A 256 -6.63 12.68 13.00
N LEU A 257 -5.77 12.31 12.05
CA LEU A 257 -6.05 12.43 10.63
C LEU A 257 -7.22 11.51 10.21
N VAL A 258 -7.29 10.30 10.79
CA VAL A 258 -8.44 9.40 10.62
C VAL A 258 -9.73 10.09 11.03
N ARG A 259 -9.76 10.71 12.24
CA ARG A 259 -10.96 11.40 12.75
C ARG A 259 -11.38 12.55 11.85
N ARG A 260 -10.43 13.40 11.43
CA ARG A 260 -10.71 14.55 10.54
C ARG A 260 -11.39 14.10 9.25
N PHE A 261 -10.87 13.07 8.57
CA PHE A 261 -11.48 12.56 7.35
C PHE A 261 -12.81 11.84 7.58
N GLN A 262 -12.97 11.14 8.68
CA GLN A 262 -14.28 10.58 9.05
C GLN A 262 -15.34 11.66 9.20
N ASP A 263 -14.99 12.81 9.81
CA ASP A 263 -15.91 13.92 10.05
C ASP A 263 -16.28 14.68 8.77
N MET A 264 -15.39 14.73 7.78
CA MET A 264 -15.67 15.36 6.48
C MET A 264 -16.59 14.50 5.59
N GLY A 265 -16.66 13.18 5.80
CA GLY A 265 -17.53 12.28 5.05
C GLY A 265 -18.78 11.87 5.81
N ALA A 266 -19.65 11.05 5.18
CA ALA A 266 -20.84 10.53 5.82
C ALA A 266 -21.17 9.10 5.37
N ILE A 267 -21.68 8.27 6.28
CA ILE A 267 -22.08 6.89 5.93
C ILE A 267 -23.31 6.84 5.03
N LEU A 268 -24.19 7.83 5.14
CA LEU A 268 -25.41 7.94 4.35
C LEU A 268 -25.73 9.42 4.07
N THR A 269 -26.02 9.72 2.81
CA THR A 269 -26.56 11.01 2.40
C THR A 269 -27.99 10.83 1.96
N LEU A 270 -28.92 11.52 2.62
CA LEU A 270 -30.36 11.48 2.31
C LEU A 270 -30.69 12.37 1.10
N PRO A 271 -31.84 12.13 0.42
CA PRO A 271 -32.38 13.09 -0.55
C PRO A 271 -32.51 14.48 0.10
N GLY A 272 -32.03 15.51 -0.60
CA GLY A 272 -31.95 16.87 -0.07
C GLY A 272 -30.59 17.23 0.55
N GLY A 273 -29.58 16.37 0.43
CA GLY A 273 -28.19 16.67 0.82
C GLY A 273 -27.86 16.55 2.32
N ARG A 274 -28.82 16.09 3.14
CA ARG A 274 -28.60 15.91 4.57
C ARG A 274 -27.76 14.66 4.83
N SER A 275 -26.57 14.86 5.36
CA SER A 275 -25.66 13.79 5.72
C SER A 275 -25.96 13.22 7.10
N LEU A 276 -25.84 11.89 7.26
CA LEU A 276 -26.00 11.16 8.51
C LEU A 276 -24.75 10.36 8.85
N GLY A 277 -24.34 10.47 10.12
CA GLY A 277 -23.17 9.76 10.63
C GLY A 277 -21.85 10.26 10.03
N ARG A 278 -20.77 9.56 10.36
CA ARG A 278 -19.42 9.81 9.85
C ARG A 278 -19.08 8.78 8.79
N ALA A 279 -18.12 9.08 7.92
CA ALA A 279 -17.57 8.07 7.01
C ALA A 279 -16.85 6.94 7.77
N ALA A 280 -16.80 5.75 7.19
CA ALA A 280 -15.90 4.71 7.66
C ALA A 280 -14.45 5.03 7.24
N PHE A 281 -13.48 4.63 8.05
CA PHE A 281 -12.08 4.66 7.67
C PHE A 281 -11.50 3.25 7.72
N ILE A 282 -10.92 2.79 6.60
CA ILE A 282 -10.35 1.46 6.46
C ILE A 282 -8.83 1.59 6.36
N GLU A 283 -8.12 0.89 7.23
CA GLU A 283 -6.67 0.78 7.17
C GLU A 283 -6.28 -0.65 6.82
N GLY A 284 -5.49 -0.81 5.76
CA GLY A 284 -4.97 -2.10 5.32
C GLY A 284 -3.50 -2.27 5.73
N TYR A 285 -3.17 -3.37 6.41
CA TYR A 285 -1.79 -3.77 6.64
C TYR A 285 -1.39 -4.86 5.64
N GLY A 286 -0.22 -4.71 5.05
CA GLY A 286 0.37 -5.66 4.12
C GLY A 286 1.64 -5.11 3.46
N MET A 287 2.23 -5.94 2.63
CA MET A 287 3.49 -5.64 1.93
C MET A 287 3.51 -6.31 0.56
N VAL A 288 4.55 -6.04 -0.22
CA VAL A 288 4.72 -6.70 -1.53
C VAL A 288 4.76 -8.21 -1.36
N GLU A 289 5.48 -8.69 -0.36
CA GLU A 289 5.70 -10.10 -0.04
C GLU A 289 4.42 -10.84 0.39
N THR A 290 3.34 -10.10 0.64
CA THR A 290 2.02 -10.66 0.95
C THR A 290 0.99 -10.44 -0.16
N GLY A 291 1.43 -10.03 -1.35
CA GLY A 291 0.53 -9.74 -2.47
C GLY A 291 -0.48 -8.62 -2.16
N GLY A 292 -0.19 -7.74 -1.21
CA GLY A 292 -1.05 -6.66 -0.75
C GLY A 292 -1.49 -6.81 0.70
N GLY A 293 -2.72 -6.39 1.03
CA GLY A 293 -3.23 -6.35 2.40
C GLY A 293 -3.53 -7.73 2.99
N VAL A 294 -3.08 -8.03 4.18
CA VAL A 294 -3.34 -9.28 4.92
C VAL A 294 -4.19 -9.07 6.15
N ALA A 295 -4.21 -7.86 6.68
CA ALA A 295 -5.07 -7.47 7.78
C ALA A 295 -5.78 -6.15 7.48
N VAL A 296 -6.92 -5.96 8.12
CA VAL A 296 -7.75 -4.77 7.96
C VAL A 296 -8.23 -4.27 9.33
N LYS A 297 -8.15 -2.97 9.50
CA LYS A 297 -8.74 -2.23 10.61
C LYS A 297 -9.83 -1.32 10.06
N VAL A 298 -10.98 -1.31 10.68
CA VAL A 298 -12.11 -0.47 10.28
C VAL A 298 -12.50 0.42 11.44
N ALA A 299 -12.24 1.71 11.33
CA ALA A 299 -12.82 2.70 12.22
C ALA A 299 -14.26 2.97 11.75
N THR A 300 -15.21 2.39 12.48
CA THR A 300 -16.64 2.51 12.14
C THR A 300 -17.20 3.85 12.63
N PRO A 301 -18.21 4.40 11.93
CA PRO A 301 -18.91 5.61 12.35
C PRO A 301 -19.89 5.37 13.52
N LEU A 302 -20.00 4.14 14.00
CA LEU A 302 -20.92 3.78 15.09
C LEU A 302 -20.34 4.19 16.43
N PRO A 303 -21.19 4.63 17.40
CA PRO A 303 -20.75 5.05 18.74
C PRO A 303 -20.17 3.89 19.57
N PHE A 304 -20.28 2.67 19.10
CA PHE A 304 -19.69 1.50 19.75
C PHE A 304 -18.24 1.34 19.29
N ARG A 305 -17.29 1.77 20.12
CA ARG A 305 -15.90 1.34 20.00
C ARG A 305 -15.85 -0.15 20.35
N LEU A 306 -15.78 -1.00 19.34
CA LEU A 306 -15.38 -2.39 19.57
C LEU A 306 -13.89 -2.33 20.00
N PRO A 307 -13.54 -2.73 21.23
CA PRO A 307 -12.16 -2.64 21.74
C PRO A 307 -11.16 -3.41 20.89
N LEU A 308 -11.65 -4.34 20.08
CA LEU A 308 -10.90 -5.22 19.16
C LEU A 308 -10.39 -4.54 17.88
N ILE A 309 -10.91 -3.37 17.50
CA ILE A 309 -10.71 -2.80 16.16
C ILE A 309 -10.22 -1.34 16.23
N GLY A 310 -10.04 -0.79 17.42
CA GLY A 310 -9.63 0.61 17.64
C GLY A 310 -8.17 0.75 18.14
N GLY A 311 -7.68 2.00 18.20
CA GLY A 311 -6.34 2.33 18.69
C GLY A 311 -5.23 2.03 17.67
N ASP A 312 -4.04 1.68 18.16
CA ASP A 312 -2.82 1.45 17.36
C ASP A 312 -2.74 0.05 16.74
N SER A 313 -3.85 -0.71 16.75
CA SER A 313 -3.91 -2.06 16.19
C SER A 313 -3.74 -2.02 14.67
N LEU A 314 -3.06 -3.04 14.11
CA LEU A 314 -3.04 -3.33 12.66
C LEU A 314 -4.36 -3.95 12.16
N GLY A 315 -5.33 -4.14 13.06
CA GLY A 315 -6.63 -4.75 12.74
C GLY A 315 -6.64 -6.26 12.89
N VAL A 316 -7.52 -6.90 12.13
CA VAL A 316 -7.72 -8.35 12.13
C VAL A 316 -7.30 -8.95 10.79
N PRO A 317 -6.79 -10.19 10.78
CA PRO A 317 -6.41 -10.83 9.53
C PRO A 317 -7.63 -11.00 8.62
N ILE A 318 -7.47 -10.66 7.34
CA ILE A 318 -8.47 -10.92 6.30
C ILE A 318 -8.45 -12.43 5.99
N PRO A 319 -9.52 -13.20 6.26
CA PRO A 319 -9.52 -14.63 5.97
C PRO A 319 -9.25 -14.93 4.48
N PRO A 320 -8.45 -15.95 4.17
CA PRO A 320 -7.93 -16.99 5.05
C PRO A 320 -6.52 -16.72 5.63
N ASN A 321 -6.04 -15.47 5.63
CA ASN A 321 -4.74 -15.14 6.20
C ASN A 321 -4.74 -15.41 7.71
N ARG A 322 -3.56 -15.72 8.22
CA ARG A 322 -3.28 -15.99 9.64
C ARG A 322 -2.08 -15.15 10.05
N MET A 323 -2.09 -14.68 11.29
CA MET A 323 -1.01 -13.91 11.91
C MET A 323 -0.61 -14.57 13.22
N ARG A 324 0.67 -14.49 13.56
CA ARG A 324 1.22 -14.86 14.86
C ARG A 324 2.35 -13.90 15.21
N VAL A 325 2.64 -13.75 16.51
CA VAL A 325 3.72 -12.89 17.00
C VAL A 325 4.76 -13.79 17.66
N VAL A 326 5.97 -13.76 17.13
CA VAL A 326 7.04 -14.70 17.48
C VAL A 326 8.19 -13.98 18.15
N GLY A 327 8.62 -14.48 19.30
CA GLY A 327 9.77 -13.98 20.06
C GLY A 327 11.10 -14.41 19.45
N GLU A 328 12.19 -13.88 20.00
CA GLU A 328 13.57 -14.24 19.59
C GLU A 328 13.88 -15.75 19.81
N ASP A 329 13.16 -16.40 20.70
CA ASP A 329 13.23 -17.85 20.97
C ASP A 329 12.48 -18.72 19.96
N GLY A 330 11.83 -18.11 18.97
CA GLY A 330 11.02 -18.80 17.94
C GLY A 330 9.64 -19.25 18.40
N HIS A 331 9.21 -18.90 19.62
CA HIS A 331 7.90 -19.23 20.16
C HIS A 331 6.94 -18.04 20.12
N ASP A 332 5.63 -18.33 20.18
CA ASP A 332 4.61 -17.30 20.27
C ASP A 332 4.72 -16.55 21.58
N VAL A 333 4.74 -15.21 21.52
CA VAL A 333 4.82 -14.35 22.71
C VAL A 333 3.49 -14.24 23.43
N GLY A 334 3.54 -13.86 24.71
CA GLY A 334 2.36 -13.56 25.54
C GLY A 334 1.67 -12.23 25.18
N ALA A 335 0.47 -12.00 25.74
CA ALA A 335 -0.19 -10.71 25.61
C ALA A 335 0.59 -9.63 26.36
N GLY A 336 0.84 -8.50 25.70
CA GLY A 336 1.67 -7.39 26.21
C GLY A 336 3.10 -7.42 25.67
N ASP A 337 3.60 -8.58 25.26
CA ASP A 337 4.97 -8.74 24.79
C ASP A 337 5.13 -8.30 23.32
N VAL A 338 6.37 -8.02 22.97
CA VAL A 338 6.77 -7.64 21.60
C VAL A 338 7.49 -8.80 20.93
N GLY A 339 7.17 -9.03 19.65
CA GLY A 339 7.83 -10.01 18.81
C GLY A 339 7.68 -9.66 17.35
N GLU A 340 8.28 -10.47 16.48
CA GLU A 340 8.14 -10.34 15.03
C GLU A 340 6.76 -10.84 14.58
N LEU A 341 6.09 -10.07 13.73
CA LEU A 341 4.86 -10.50 13.08
C LEU A 341 5.16 -11.51 11.97
N TRP A 342 4.59 -12.69 12.08
CA TRP A 342 4.62 -13.69 11.02
C TRP A 342 3.25 -13.83 10.38
N VAL A 343 3.23 -13.96 9.05
CA VAL A 343 2.00 -14.05 8.26
C VAL A 343 1.99 -15.33 7.42
N LYS A 344 0.83 -15.99 7.35
CA LYS A 344 0.62 -17.14 6.49
C LYS A 344 -0.71 -16.98 5.76
N GLY A 345 -0.71 -17.17 4.43
CA GLY A 345 -1.92 -17.04 3.63
C GLY A 345 -1.65 -17.16 2.13
N PRO A 346 -2.71 -17.09 1.32
CA PRO A 346 -2.60 -17.24 -0.14
C PRO A 346 -1.83 -16.09 -0.80
N GLY A 347 -1.69 -14.95 -0.10
CA GLY A 347 -0.97 -13.76 -0.56
C GLY A 347 0.54 -13.85 -0.43
N VAL A 348 1.05 -14.79 0.37
CA VAL A 348 2.50 -14.92 0.63
C VAL A 348 3.24 -15.27 -0.66
N LEU A 349 4.36 -14.57 -0.89
CA LEU A 349 5.21 -14.75 -2.07
C LEU A 349 5.71 -16.20 -2.20
N GLU A 350 6.02 -16.61 -3.44
CA GLU A 350 6.67 -17.90 -3.71
C GLU A 350 8.19 -17.86 -3.48
N GLY A 351 8.72 -16.68 -3.19
CA GLY A 351 10.13 -16.39 -2.96
C GLY A 351 10.59 -15.16 -3.70
N TYR A 352 11.82 -14.74 -3.47
CA TYR A 352 12.45 -13.67 -4.23
C TYR A 352 13.05 -14.23 -5.53
N HIS A 353 12.95 -13.45 -6.60
CA HIS A 353 13.48 -13.83 -7.91
C HIS A 353 15.00 -13.88 -7.87
N GLY A 354 15.58 -15.02 -8.26
CA GLY A 354 17.03 -15.20 -8.30
C GLY A 354 17.75 -15.16 -6.96
N ASP A 355 17.04 -15.06 -5.82
CA ASP A 355 17.65 -14.95 -4.48
C ASP A 355 17.05 -15.96 -3.49
N GLU A 356 17.54 -17.19 -3.55
CA GLU A 356 17.14 -18.23 -2.63
C GLU A 356 17.57 -17.98 -1.19
N ALA A 357 18.70 -17.30 -0.99
CA ALA A 357 19.19 -16.98 0.36
C ALA A 357 18.24 -16.00 1.05
N ALA A 358 17.85 -14.92 0.35
CA ALA A 358 16.83 -14.00 0.87
C ALA A 358 15.47 -14.68 1.05
N THR A 359 15.10 -15.62 0.18
CA THR A 359 13.86 -16.39 0.31
C THR A 359 13.86 -17.23 1.59
N ARG A 360 14.91 -18.00 1.85
CA ARG A 360 15.05 -18.81 3.08
C ARG A 360 15.12 -17.96 4.34
N ALA A 361 15.62 -16.73 4.24
CA ALA A 361 15.66 -15.83 5.39
C ALA A 361 14.28 -15.36 5.84
N VAL A 362 13.30 -15.29 4.92
CA VAL A 362 11.95 -14.76 5.23
C VAL A 362 10.85 -15.81 5.22
N LEU A 363 11.02 -16.94 4.51
CA LEU A 363 10.03 -18.01 4.46
C LEU A 363 10.48 -19.19 5.32
N THR A 364 9.60 -19.65 6.20
CA THR A 364 9.77 -20.89 6.94
C THR A 364 9.33 -22.09 6.10
N ASP A 365 9.84 -23.29 6.42
CA ASP A 365 9.50 -24.52 5.71
C ASP A 365 8.01 -24.86 5.75
N ASP A 366 7.31 -24.44 6.81
CA ASP A 366 5.86 -24.62 6.97
C ASP A 366 5.04 -23.45 6.39
N GLY A 367 5.67 -22.51 5.67
CA GLY A 367 5.03 -21.47 4.85
C GLY A 367 4.58 -20.22 5.61
N TRP A 368 5.21 -19.89 6.73
CA TRP A 368 5.10 -18.57 7.33
C TRP A 368 6.09 -17.60 6.71
N LEU A 369 5.64 -16.38 6.48
CA LEU A 369 6.48 -15.24 6.11
C LEU A 369 6.88 -14.48 7.38
N ARG A 370 8.17 -14.33 7.61
CA ARG A 370 8.76 -13.40 8.55
C ARG A 370 8.69 -12.02 7.94
N THR A 371 7.91 -11.11 8.54
CA THR A 371 7.65 -9.79 7.93
C THR A 371 8.76 -8.78 8.21
N GLY A 372 9.57 -9.02 9.23
CA GLY A 372 10.51 -8.05 9.78
C GLY A 372 9.81 -6.89 10.48
N ASP A 373 8.49 -6.95 10.68
CA ASP A 373 7.72 -5.96 11.43
C ASP A 373 7.60 -6.41 12.89
N MET A 374 8.04 -5.55 13.81
CA MET A 374 7.91 -5.75 15.25
C MET A 374 6.54 -5.26 15.69
N VAL A 375 5.83 -6.11 16.41
CA VAL A 375 4.48 -5.81 16.89
C VAL A 375 4.34 -6.19 18.36
N ARG A 376 3.48 -5.47 19.07
CA ARG A 376 3.05 -5.84 20.42
C ARG A 376 1.78 -6.68 20.31
N ARG A 377 1.79 -7.87 20.93
CA ARG A 377 0.60 -8.71 21.02
C ARG A 377 -0.37 -8.12 22.02
N GLY A 378 -1.57 -7.78 21.56
CA GLY A 378 -2.67 -7.32 22.39
C GLY A 378 -3.58 -8.46 22.84
N PRO A 379 -4.63 -8.14 23.64
CA PRO A 379 -5.65 -9.09 24.03
C PRO A 379 -6.37 -9.65 22.80
N MET A 380 -6.87 -10.90 22.90
CA MET A 380 -7.61 -11.62 21.85
C MET A 380 -6.86 -11.75 20.51
N GLY A 381 -5.53 -11.68 20.53
CA GLY A 381 -4.71 -11.83 19.32
C GLY A 381 -4.64 -10.58 18.42
N THR A 382 -5.07 -9.43 18.92
CA THR A 382 -4.80 -8.15 18.23
C THR A 382 -3.31 -7.87 18.25
N VAL A 383 -2.83 -7.10 17.27
CA VAL A 383 -1.42 -6.71 17.18
C VAL A 383 -1.31 -5.22 16.90
N SER A 384 -0.36 -4.55 17.56
CA SER A 384 -0.06 -3.13 17.35
C SER A 384 1.35 -2.98 16.81
N PHE A 385 1.51 -2.18 15.76
CA PHE A 385 2.82 -1.95 15.13
C PHE A 385 3.74 -1.17 16.07
N VAL A 386 4.97 -1.64 16.25
CA VAL A 386 5.97 -1.00 17.11
C VAL A 386 7.15 -0.48 16.30
N GLY A 387 7.41 -1.09 15.14
CA GLY A 387 8.50 -0.68 14.27
C GLY A 387 8.96 -1.79 13.33
N ARG A 388 10.07 -1.55 12.65
CA ARG A 388 10.76 -2.58 11.87
C ARG A 388 11.93 -3.13 12.64
N GLU A 389 12.18 -4.42 12.59
CA GLU A 389 13.32 -5.07 13.25
C GLU A 389 14.65 -4.35 12.96
N LYS A 390 14.88 -4.02 11.69
CA LYS A 390 16.09 -3.31 11.21
C LYS A 390 16.16 -1.83 11.57
N ASP A 391 15.03 -1.23 11.97
CA ASP A 391 14.94 0.18 12.35
C ASP A 391 14.84 0.34 13.88
N VAL A 392 14.93 -0.77 14.62
CA VAL A 392 15.03 -0.76 16.09
C VAL A 392 16.38 -0.21 16.48
N ILE A 393 16.40 0.86 17.26
CA ILE A 393 17.60 1.52 17.76
C ILE A 393 18.04 0.81 19.04
N LYS A 394 19.22 0.20 19.03
CA LYS A 394 19.76 -0.56 20.18
C LYS A 394 20.61 0.34 21.06
N ARG A 395 19.99 0.98 22.06
CA ARG A 395 20.64 1.93 22.97
C ARG A 395 20.92 1.32 24.33
N GLY A 396 22.18 1.02 24.65
CA GLY A 396 22.59 0.55 25.97
C GLY A 396 21.86 -0.70 26.45
N GLY A 397 21.56 -1.65 25.55
CA GLY A 397 20.79 -2.86 25.83
C GLY A 397 19.26 -2.70 25.75
N TYR A 398 18.77 -1.48 25.58
CA TYR A 398 17.34 -1.22 25.36
C TYR A 398 17.02 -1.14 23.87
N SER A 399 15.79 -1.58 23.51
CA SER A 399 15.24 -1.40 22.18
C SER A 399 14.38 -0.14 22.14
N VAL A 400 14.77 0.84 21.32
CA VAL A 400 13.99 2.05 21.07
C VAL A 400 13.33 1.92 19.70
N TYR A 401 12.02 2.01 19.68
CA TYR A 401 11.23 1.92 18.44
C TYR A 401 10.99 3.32 17.89
N ALA A 402 11.52 3.59 16.70
CA ALA A 402 11.45 4.91 16.07
C ALA A 402 10.01 5.44 15.99
N VAL A 403 9.05 4.59 15.61
CA VAL A 403 7.63 4.95 15.46
C VAL A 403 6.99 5.42 16.78
N GLU A 404 7.40 4.84 17.91
CA GLU A 404 6.92 5.28 19.22
C GLU A 404 7.38 6.70 19.55
N VAL A 405 8.65 7.01 19.24
CA VAL A 405 9.22 8.34 19.46
C VAL A 405 8.62 9.35 18.47
N GLU A 406 8.48 8.98 17.20
CA GLU A 406 7.83 9.77 16.15
C GLU A 406 6.40 10.14 16.58
N GLY A 407 5.61 9.14 17.04
CA GLY A 407 4.24 9.35 17.48
C GLY A 407 4.12 10.33 18.66
N VAL A 408 5.05 10.30 19.61
CA VAL A 408 5.08 11.26 20.70
C VAL A 408 5.44 12.66 20.23
N LEU A 409 6.44 12.80 19.36
CA LEU A 409 6.83 14.10 18.80
C LEU A 409 5.70 14.72 17.97
N GLU A 410 4.95 13.92 17.22
CA GLU A 410 3.79 14.39 16.43
C GLU A 410 2.60 14.85 17.30
N THR A 411 2.59 14.60 18.61
CA THR A 411 1.59 15.19 19.53
C THR A 411 1.95 16.62 19.94
N HIS A 412 3.15 17.09 19.65
CA HIS A 412 3.53 18.49 19.92
C HIS A 412 2.77 19.45 18.99
N PRO A 413 2.15 20.53 19.49
CA PRO A 413 1.29 21.42 18.68
C PRO A 413 1.94 22.02 17.43
N ALA A 414 3.26 22.24 17.48
CA ALA A 414 4.00 22.81 16.34
C ALA A 414 4.52 21.76 15.35
N VAL A 415 4.40 20.47 15.62
CA VAL A 415 4.97 19.40 14.80
C VAL A 415 3.93 18.86 13.81
N ALA A 416 4.23 18.95 12.53
CA ALA A 416 3.42 18.34 11.48
C ALA A 416 3.84 16.89 11.19
N GLU A 417 5.13 16.59 11.36
CA GLU A 417 5.67 15.25 11.07
C GLU A 417 7.05 15.09 11.74
N ALA A 418 7.34 13.90 12.23
CA ALA A 418 8.64 13.54 12.78
C ALA A 418 9.18 12.26 12.15
N ALA A 419 10.49 12.14 12.06
CA ALA A 419 11.18 10.93 11.65
C ALA A 419 12.42 10.69 12.52
N VAL A 420 12.55 9.47 13.05
CA VAL A 420 13.60 9.10 14.00
C VAL A 420 14.48 8.00 13.41
N VAL A 421 15.79 8.14 13.61
CA VAL A 421 16.78 7.14 13.21
C VAL A 421 17.83 6.95 14.29
N GLY A 422 18.47 5.77 14.31
CA GLY A 422 19.64 5.53 15.16
C GLY A 422 20.92 6.04 14.50
N LEU A 423 21.76 6.71 15.27
CA LEU A 423 23.14 6.96 14.90
C LEU A 423 24.07 6.11 15.77
N PRO A 424 25.20 5.65 15.24
CA PRO A 424 26.21 4.94 16.02
C PRO A 424 26.69 5.78 17.20
N ASP A 425 26.87 5.15 18.36
CA ASP A 425 27.43 5.73 19.58
C ASP A 425 28.42 4.73 20.21
N ASP A 426 29.64 5.18 20.51
CA ASP A 426 30.73 4.33 21.00
C ASP A 426 30.42 3.67 22.35
N ARG A 427 29.53 4.25 23.16
CA ARG A 427 29.21 3.76 24.51
C ARG A 427 27.90 3.01 24.59
N LEU A 428 26.95 3.42 23.81
CA LEU A 428 25.56 2.93 23.90
C LEU A 428 25.15 2.05 22.70
N GLY A 429 26.06 1.87 21.72
CA GLY A 429 25.79 1.18 20.46
C GLY A 429 25.12 2.10 19.47
N GLU A 430 23.88 2.51 19.74
CA GLU A 430 23.17 3.52 18.96
C GLU A 430 22.46 4.52 19.87
N VAL A 431 22.21 5.71 19.34
CA VAL A 431 21.36 6.74 19.98
C VAL A 431 20.31 7.26 19.02
N PRO A 432 19.08 7.50 19.47
CA PRO A 432 18.04 8.07 18.63
C PRO A 432 18.30 9.55 18.35
N VAL A 433 18.05 9.96 17.09
CA VAL A 433 18.00 11.37 16.65
C VAL A 433 16.73 11.60 15.85
N ALA A 434 16.19 12.82 15.92
CA ALA A 434 14.88 13.15 15.32
C ALA A 434 15.01 14.31 14.33
N ALA A 435 14.52 14.13 13.10
CA ALA A 435 14.21 15.24 12.20
C ALA A 435 12.72 15.56 12.26
N VAL A 436 12.38 16.83 12.35
CA VAL A 436 11.02 17.31 12.59
C VAL A 436 10.65 18.34 11.54
N ARG A 437 9.50 18.16 10.91
CA ARG A 437 8.87 19.17 10.06
C ARG A 437 7.78 19.88 10.85
N LEU A 438 7.87 21.19 10.94
CA LEU A 438 6.88 21.99 11.65
C LEU A 438 5.62 22.21 10.82
N ALA A 439 4.51 22.45 11.49
CA ALA A 439 3.27 22.84 10.86
C ALA A 439 3.37 24.27 10.28
N PRO A 440 2.65 24.60 9.20
CA PRO A 440 2.69 25.93 8.60
C PRO A 440 2.42 27.04 9.61
N GLY A 441 3.32 28.03 9.65
CA GLY A 441 3.22 29.19 10.57
C GLY A 441 3.57 28.89 12.02
N GLN A 442 3.98 27.68 12.36
CA GLN A 442 4.44 27.31 13.69
C GLN A 442 5.97 27.37 13.79
N SER A 443 6.44 27.55 15.03
CA SER A 443 7.86 27.49 15.37
C SER A 443 8.06 26.65 16.62
N ALA A 444 9.18 25.92 16.68
CA ALA A 444 9.66 25.24 17.87
C ALA A 444 11.18 25.16 17.79
N THR A 445 11.85 25.32 18.92
CA THR A 445 13.29 25.14 19.03
C THR A 445 13.63 23.68 19.33
N GLU A 446 14.89 23.31 19.12
CA GLU A 446 15.36 21.95 19.46
C GLU A 446 15.22 21.66 20.96
N GLU A 447 15.43 22.68 21.81
CA GLU A 447 15.27 22.58 23.25
C GLU A 447 13.82 22.33 23.68
N GLU A 448 12.84 23.01 23.04
CA GLU A 448 11.43 22.79 23.28
C GLU A 448 10.99 21.37 22.89
N LEU A 449 11.46 20.88 21.74
CA LEU A 449 11.21 19.51 21.28
C LEU A 449 11.85 18.46 22.20
N ALA A 450 13.07 18.72 22.68
CA ALA A 450 13.77 17.85 23.64
C ALA A 450 13.05 17.80 24.97
N LEU A 451 12.58 18.94 25.47
CA LEU A 451 11.81 19.02 26.72
C LEU A 451 10.50 18.26 26.59
N TRP A 452 9.76 18.48 25.48
CA TRP A 452 8.54 17.72 25.17
C TRP A 452 8.79 16.21 25.17
N ALA A 453 9.83 15.77 24.49
CA ALA A 453 10.19 14.36 24.44
C ALA A 453 10.54 13.80 25.84
N THR A 454 11.22 14.59 26.68
CA THR A 454 11.62 14.20 28.04
C THR A 454 10.40 14.04 28.96
N ASP A 455 9.39 14.88 28.79
CA ASP A 455 8.18 14.83 29.59
C ASP A 455 7.26 13.64 29.23
N HIS A 456 7.41 13.08 28.02
CA HIS A 456 6.50 12.07 27.50
C HIS A 456 7.16 10.70 27.22
N LEU A 457 8.50 10.61 27.26
CA LEU A 457 9.25 9.39 26.95
C LEU A 457 10.19 9.01 28.09
N ALA A 458 10.44 7.71 28.22
CA ALA A 458 11.53 7.25 29.10
C ALA A 458 12.88 7.77 28.57
N GLY A 459 13.80 8.15 29.48
CA GLY A 459 15.05 8.84 29.13
C GLY A 459 15.93 8.15 28.08
N PHE A 460 15.89 6.80 28.00
CA PHE A 460 16.62 6.06 26.97
C PHE A 460 15.99 6.19 25.55
N LYS A 461 14.73 6.62 25.45
CA LYS A 461 13.99 6.84 24.19
C LYS A 461 14.13 8.27 23.68
N VAL A 462 14.51 9.21 24.53
CA VAL A 462 14.61 10.63 24.16
C VAL A 462 15.70 10.80 23.12
N PRO A 463 15.42 11.43 21.95
CA PRO A 463 16.42 11.75 20.95
C PRO A 463 17.52 12.65 21.53
N VAL A 464 18.78 12.34 21.21
CA VAL A 464 19.93 13.14 21.69
C VAL A 464 20.19 14.38 20.83
N ARG A 465 19.60 14.43 19.63
CA ARG A 465 19.65 15.58 18.71
C ARG A 465 18.33 15.72 18.00
N PHE A 466 17.94 16.96 17.75
CA PHE A 466 16.81 17.32 16.92
C PHE A 466 17.28 18.15 15.73
N LEU A 467 16.57 18.08 14.61
CA LEU A 467 16.82 18.88 13.43
C LEU A 467 15.48 19.31 12.85
N VAL A 468 15.23 20.60 12.77
CA VAL A 468 14.05 21.13 12.07
C VAL A 468 14.37 21.20 10.58
N VAL A 469 13.50 20.59 9.76
CA VAL A 469 13.66 20.50 8.31
C VAL A 469 12.40 20.98 7.59
N ASP A 470 12.57 21.55 6.40
CA ASP A 470 11.44 21.94 5.55
C ASP A 470 10.69 20.72 5.00
N GLN A 471 11.42 19.65 4.66
CA GLN A 471 10.88 18.41 4.13
C GLN A 471 11.71 17.20 4.58
N LEU A 472 11.03 16.11 4.87
CA LEU A 472 11.67 14.81 5.11
C LEU A 472 12.00 14.11 3.78
N PRO A 473 13.17 13.46 3.64
CA PRO A 473 13.53 12.72 2.43
C PRO A 473 12.57 11.55 2.20
N ARG A 474 12.08 11.40 0.94
CA ARG A 474 11.04 10.41 0.61
C ARG A 474 11.39 9.55 -0.59
N THR A 475 10.81 8.34 -0.61
CA THR A 475 10.77 7.47 -1.79
C THR A 475 9.68 7.95 -2.78
N GLY A 476 9.68 7.41 -4.01
CA GLY A 476 8.58 7.59 -4.97
C GLY A 476 7.21 7.16 -4.43
N THR A 477 7.17 6.22 -3.48
CA THR A 477 5.96 5.85 -2.73
C THR A 477 5.69 6.72 -1.49
N ARG A 478 6.39 7.85 -1.38
CA ARG A 478 6.28 8.87 -0.32
C ARG A 478 6.63 8.42 1.10
N LYS A 479 7.29 7.25 1.27
CA LYS A 479 7.84 6.81 2.56
C LYS A 479 9.13 7.54 2.88
N VAL A 480 9.39 7.78 4.17
CA VAL A 480 10.64 8.40 4.64
C VAL A 480 11.84 7.51 4.29
N ARG A 481 12.86 8.09 3.65
CA ARG A 481 14.14 7.45 3.35
C ARG A 481 15.09 7.55 4.56
N ARG A 482 15.00 6.61 5.49
CA ARG A 482 15.78 6.63 6.74
C ARG A 482 17.30 6.67 6.51
N ALA A 483 17.82 6.07 5.43
CA ALA A 483 19.23 6.14 5.09
C ALA A 483 19.70 7.56 4.71
N GLU A 484 18.86 8.32 4.00
CA GLU A 484 19.13 9.72 3.68
C GLU A 484 18.96 10.61 4.92
N LEU A 485 17.95 10.29 5.76
CA LEU A 485 17.72 11.00 7.00
C LEU A 485 18.94 10.94 7.93
N ARG A 486 19.59 9.77 8.06
CA ARG A 486 20.83 9.62 8.85
C ARG A 486 21.94 10.59 8.39
N ARG A 487 22.06 10.84 7.09
CA ARG A 487 23.08 11.72 6.52
C ARG A 487 22.89 13.19 6.89
N LEU A 488 21.68 13.60 7.29
CA LEU A 488 21.43 14.97 7.75
C LEU A 488 22.06 15.27 9.11
N PHE A 489 22.42 14.22 9.86
CA PHE A 489 22.99 14.34 11.21
C PHE A 489 24.50 14.07 11.25
N VAL A 490 25.11 13.69 10.15
CA VAL A 490 26.56 13.45 9.98
C VAL A 490 27.21 14.59 9.15
#